data_eac5e639a3b5e643bf8d50ec4ca3677a
#
_entry.id   eac5e639a3b5e643bf8d50ec4ca3677a
#
_cell.length_a   1.000
_cell.length_b   1.000
_cell.length_c   1.000
_cell.angle_alpha   90.00
_cell.angle_beta   90.00
_cell.angle_gamma   90.00
#
_symmetry.space_group_name_H-M   'P 1'
#
loop_
_entity.id
_entity.type
_entity.pdbx_description
1 polymer ?
#
loop_
_entity_poly.entity_id
_entity_poly.type
_entity_poly.pdbx_seq_one_letter_code
_entity_poly.pdbx_strand_id
1 'polypeptide(L)'
;CTHPPYANIIKYSEDIPEDLSLLRVKEFLEEMKKVASESYRVLKKDKFCAVLMGDTRQKGCMIPMSFDVMGIFENAGFKLKELIIKEQHNCKATGYWKTNSVKYNFLLIAHEYLFVFKK
;
A
#
# COMPACT_ATOMS: atom_id res chain seq x y z
N CYS A 1 -0.63 13.28 4.25
CA CYS A 1 -1.19 11.93 4.22
C CYS A 1 -1.48 11.52 2.78
N THR A 2 -1.11 10.31 2.42
CA THR A 2 -1.34 9.78 1.08
C THR A 2 -1.88 8.35 1.11
N HIS A 3 -2.65 8.00 0.09
CA HIS A 3 -3.13 6.65 -0.19
C HIS A 3 -2.81 6.35 -1.65
N PRO A 4 -1.61 5.85 -1.95
CA PRO A 4 -1.21 5.59 -3.32
C PRO A 4 -2.11 4.51 -3.94
N PRO A 5 -2.37 4.57 -5.25
CA PRO A 5 -3.08 3.52 -5.94
C PRO A 5 -2.28 2.22 -5.88
N TYR A 6 -2.95 1.11 -5.61
CA TYR A 6 -2.27 -0.19 -5.54
C TYR A 6 -1.94 -0.72 -6.93
N ALA A 7 -0.75 -1.25 -7.07
CA ALA A 7 -0.25 -1.86 -8.29
C ALA A 7 -1.26 -2.87 -8.88
N ASN A 8 -1.81 -2.57 -10.05
CA ASN A 8 -2.68 -3.45 -10.85
C ASN A 8 -3.89 -4.07 -10.13
N ILE A 9 -4.39 -3.43 -9.05
CA ILE A 9 -5.58 -3.86 -8.31
C ILE A 9 -6.82 -3.11 -8.78
N ILE A 10 -6.73 -1.79 -8.86
CA ILE A 10 -7.78 -0.91 -9.40
C ILE A 10 -7.10 0.03 -10.37
N LYS A 11 -7.48 -0.01 -11.63
CA LYS A 11 -7.00 0.94 -12.64
C LYS A 11 -7.71 2.27 -12.46
N TYR A 12 -6.95 3.36 -12.33
CA TYR A 12 -7.48 4.71 -12.20
C TYR A 12 -7.48 5.47 -13.53
N SER A 13 -6.60 5.09 -14.45
CA SER A 13 -6.58 5.62 -15.82
C SER A 13 -6.27 4.52 -16.82
N GLU A 14 -6.50 4.81 -18.12
CA GLU A 14 -6.11 3.92 -19.23
C GLU A 14 -4.90 4.47 -20.00
N ASP A 15 -4.70 5.79 -19.97
CA ASP A 15 -3.78 6.51 -20.86
C ASP A 15 -2.72 7.38 -20.18
N ILE A 16 -2.61 7.33 -18.84
CA ILE A 16 -1.62 8.13 -18.11
C ILE A 16 -0.40 7.25 -17.79
N PRO A 17 0.75 7.46 -18.43
CA PRO A 17 1.95 6.62 -18.25
C PRO A 17 2.48 6.61 -16.81
N GLU A 18 2.25 7.70 -16.06
CA GLU A 18 2.69 7.87 -14.68
C GLU A 18 1.70 7.29 -13.65
N ASP A 19 0.60 6.68 -14.09
CA ASP A 19 -0.38 6.07 -13.18
C ASP A 19 0.19 4.80 -12.55
N LEU A 20 0.49 4.88 -11.27
CA LEU A 20 1.01 3.77 -10.47
C LEU A 20 0.09 2.56 -10.42
N SER A 21 -1.21 2.75 -10.69
CA SER A 21 -2.20 1.66 -10.71
C SER A 21 -2.02 0.70 -11.89
N LEU A 22 -1.31 1.11 -12.93
CA LEU A 22 -1.03 0.29 -14.12
C LEU A 22 0.21 -0.59 -13.97
N LEU A 23 1.04 -0.32 -12.98
CA LEU A 23 2.33 -0.97 -12.77
C LEU A 23 2.18 -2.35 -12.13
N ARG A 24 3.13 -3.23 -12.42
CA ARG A 24 3.31 -4.45 -11.64
C ARG A 24 3.90 -4.12 -10.28
N VAL A 25 3.74 -5.01 -9.30
CA VAL A 25 4.21 -4.79 -7.92
C VAL A 25 5.67 -4.31 -7.86
N LYS A 26 6.57 -4.94 -8.63
CA LYS A 26 7.98 -4.55 -8.64
C LYS A 26 8.20 -3.12 -9.16
N GLU A 27 7.56 -2.78 -10.25
CA GLU A 27 7.65 -1.44 -10.87
C GLU A 27 7.02 -0.39 -9.95
N PHE A 28 5.87 -0.71 -9.35
CA PHE A 28 5.24 0.14 -8.33
C PHE A 28 6.18 0.45 -7.15
N LEU A 29 6.87 -0.56 -6.63
CA LEU A 29 7.81 -0.37 -5.52
C LEU A 29 9.01 0.51 -5.92
N GLU A 30 9.50 0.41 -7.16
CA GLU A 30 10.56 1.31 -7.66
C GLU A 30 10.06 2.77 -7.74
N GLU A 31 8.84 3.01 -8.22
CA GLU A 31 8.27 4.36 -8.22
C GLU A 31 8.02 4.88 -6.79
N MET A 32 7.60 4.03 -5.87
CA MET A 32 7.42 4.41 -4.47
C MET A 32 8.72 4.87 -3.79
N LYS A 33 9.90 4.43 -4.26
CA LYS A 33 11.20 4.96 -3.80
C LYS A 33 11.35 6.44 -4.14
N LYS A 34 10.93 6.84 -5.35
CA LYS A 34 10.96 8.25 -5.77
C LYS A 34 9.98 9.07 -4.92
N VAL A 35 8.76 8.55 -4.72
CA VAL A 35 7.73 9.19 -3.88
C VAL A 35 8.24 9.40 -2.45
N ALA A 36 8.87 8.39 -1.86
CA ALA A 36 9.41 8.47 -0.50
C ALA A 36 10.53 9.51 -0.41
N SER A 37 11.47 9.51 -1.37
CA SER A 37 12.59 10.46 -1.44
C SER A 37 12.09 11.89 -1.57
N GLU A 38 11.14 12.16 -2.48
CA GLU A 38 10.57 13.49 -2.66
C GLU A 38 9.73 13.93 -1.45
N SER A 39 8.96 13.02 -0.86
CA SER A 39 8.22 13.29 0.37
C SER A 39 9.16 13.69 1.50
N TYR A 40 10.27 12.97 1.64
CA TYR A 40 11.31 13.31 2.62
C TYR A 40 11.95 14.68 2.32
N ARG A 41 12.28 14.95 1.06
CA ARG A 41 12.90 16.21 0.65
C ARG A 41 12.03 17.42 1.01
N VAL A 42 10.73 17.39 0.68
CA VAL A 42 9.83 18.54 0.83
C VAL A 42 9.26 18.69 2.24
N LEU A 43 9.18 17.61 3.02
CA LEU A 43 8.65 17.68 4.38
C LEU A 43 9.59 18.45 5.30
N LYS A 44 9.04 19.34 6.10
CA LYS A 44 9.81 20.08 7.12
C LYS A 44 10.28 19.13 8.22
N LYS A 45 11.45 19.42 8.79
CA LYS A 45 11.99 18.68 9.95
C LYS A 45 10.96 18.59 11.07
N ASP A 46 10.96 17.47 11.77
CA ASP A 46 10.05 17.14 12.89
C ASP A 46 8.56 17.09 12.52
N LYS A 47 8.22 17.02 11.23
CA LYS A 47 6.85 16.82 10.76
C LYS A 47 6.60 15.36 10.39
N PHE A 48 5.34 15.06 10.11
CA PHE A 48 4.86 13.70 9.90
C PHE A 48 4.42 13.47 8.46
N CYS A 49 4.67 12.27 7.97
CA CYS A 49 4.11 11.73 6.75
C CYS A 49 3.29 10.49 7.09
N ALA A 50 2.08 10.39 6.59
CA ALA A 50 1.25 9.21 6.79
C ALA A 50 0.95 8.55 5.45
N VAL A 51 1.11 7.22 5.39
CA VAL A 51 0.90 6.42 4.19
C VAL A 51 -0.06 5.29 4.50
N LEU A 52 -1.22 5.28 3.83
CA LEU A 52 -2.19 4.20 3.93
C LEU A 52 -1.90 3.18 2.83
N MET A 53 -1.68 1.93 3.22
CA MET A 53 -1.37 0.83 2.30
C MET A 53 -2.12 -0.44 2.68
N GLY A 54 -2.53 -1.18 1.68
CA GLY A 54 -3.04 -2.54 1.82
C GLY A 54 -2.14 -3.55 1.14
N ASP A 55 -2.39 -4.80 1.46
CA ASP A 55 -1.70 -5.94 0.86
C ASP A 55 -2.59 -6.62 -0.19
N THR A 56 -1.99 -7.43 -1.02
CA THR A 56 -2.69 -8.18 -2.04
C THR A 56 -2.36 -9.67 -1.97
N ARG A 57 -3.04 -10.46 -2.80
CA ARG A 57 -2.79 -11.89 -2.92
C ARG A 57 -2.57 -12.24 -4.39
N GLN A 58 -1.54 -13.01 -4.66
CA GLN A 58 -1.24 -13.50 -6.00
C GLN A 58 -0.87 -14.98 -5.94
N LYS A 59 -1.46 -15.79 -6.82
CA LYS A 59 -1.25 -17.26 -6.88
C LYS A 59 -1.40 -17.94 -5.51
N GLY A 60 -2.39 -17.54 -4.71
CA GLY A 60 -2.66 -18.08 -3.38
C GLY A 60 -1.79 -17.54 -2.25
N CYS A 61 -0.69 -16.85 -2.54
CA CYS A 61 0.21 -16.28 -1.55
C CYS A 61 -0.07 -14.79 -1.32
N MET A 62 0.06 -14.34 -0.08
CA MET A 62 -0.01 -12.93 0.28
C MET A 62 1.24 -12.21 -0.23
N ILE A 63 1.07 -11.03 -0.78
CA ILE A 63 2.14 -10.10 -1.16
C ILE A 63 2.07 -8.91 -0.20
N PRO A 64 3.02 -8.78 0.74
CA PRO A 64 3.00 -7.79 1.79
C PRO A 64 3.55 -6.43 1.31
N MET A 65 2.93 -5.84 0.27
CA MET A 65 3.37 -4.58 -0.32
C MET A 65 3.44 -3.43 0.68
N SER A 66 2.57 -3.46 1.69
CA SER A 66 2.53 -2.44 2.73
C SER A 66 3.85 -2.38 3.51
N PHE A 67 4.43 -3.54 3.84
CA PHE A 67 5.71 -3.62 4.56
C PHE A 67 6.91 -3.28 3.66
N ASP A 68 6.84 -3.62 2.37
CA ASP A 68 7.86 -3.19 1.40
C ASP A 68 7.87 -1.66 1.29
N VAL A 69 6.69 -1.02 1.18
CA VAL A 69 6.58 0.45 1.15
C VAL A 69 7.03 1.06 2.48
N MET A 70 6.71 0.45 3.61
CA MET A 70 7.23 0.89 4.92
C MET A 70 8.77 0.95 4.91
N GLY A 71 9.42 -0.14 4.49
CA GLY A 71 10.89 -0.19 4.39
C GLY A 71 11.46 0.83 3.41
N ILE A 72 10.77 1.11 2.30
CA ILE A 72 11.16 2.15 1.33
C ILE A 72 11.17 3.54 2.00
N PHE A 73 10.16 3.87 2.80
CA PHE A 73 10.12 5.16 3.51
C PHE A 73 11.21 5.24 4.59
N GLU A 74 11.46 4.16 5.32
CA GLU A 74 12.56 4.13 6.30
C GLU A 74 13.93 4.30 5.61
N ASN A 75 14.15 3.65 4.48
CA ASN A 75 15.37 3.81 3.67
C ASN A 75 15.54 5.22 3.10
N ALA A 76 14.45 5.96 2.88
CA ALA A 76 14.49 7.36 2.47
C ALA A 76 14.86 8.32 3.62
N GLY A 77 14.96 7.81 4.87
CA GLY A 77 15.38 8.57 6.04
C GLY A 77 14.28 8.84 7.06
N PHE A 78 13.05 8.45 6.79
CA PHE A 78 11.96 8.53 7.76
C PHE A 78 12.13 7.54 8.91
N LYS A 79 11.56 7.88 10.07
CA LYS A 79 11.46 6.96 11.21
C LYS A 79 9.99 6.57 11.40
N LEU A 80 9.69 5.29 11.39
CA LEU A 80 8.35 4.82 11.73
C LEU A 80 8.02 5.20 13.16
N LYS A 81 6.93 5.94 13.35
CA LYS A 81 6.47 6.36 14.67
C LYS A 81 5.29 5.54 15.14
N GLU A 82 4.29 5.33 14.27
CA GLU A 82 3.08 4.59 14.60
C GLU A 82 2.68 3.69 13.43
N LEU A 83 2.08 2.56 13.77
CA LEU A 83 1.39 1.68 12.85
C LEU A 83 -0.05 1.52 13.33
N ILE A 84 -1.01 1.89 12.49
CA ILE A 84 -2.44 1.82 12.79
C ILE A 84 -3.07 0.83 11.83
N ILE A 85 -3.85 -0.10 12.35
CA ILE A 85 -4.63 -1.05 11.54
C ILE A 85 -6.00 -0.43 11.29
N LYS A 86 -6.33 -0.24 10.02
CA LYS A 86 -7.64 0.20 9.57
C LYS A 86 -8.43 -1.02 9.10
N GLU A 87 -9.44 -1.41 9.84
CA GLU A 87 -10.35 -2.48 9.43
C GLU A 87 -11.23 -2.04 8.25
N GLN A 88 -11.48 -2.97 7.35
CA GLN A 88 -12.41 -2.81 6.23
C GLN A 88 -13.69 -3.58 6.50
N HIS A 89 -14.80 -2.88 6.56
CA HIS A 89 -16.12 -3.47 6.75
C HIS A 89 -16.99 -3.31 5.51
N ASN A 90 -17.82 -4.33 5.22
CA ASN A 90 -18.88 -4.28 4.21
C ASN A 90 -18.44 -3.83 2.80
N CYS A 91 -17.24 -4.25 2.35
CA CYS A 91 -16.82 -4.02 0.99
C CYS A 91 -17.74 -4.77 0.00
N LYS A 92 -18.02 -4.17 -1.15
CA LYS A 92 -18.91 -4.76 -2.19
C LYS A 92 -18.52 -6.18 -2.58
N ALA A 93 -17.24 -6.50 -2.59
CA ALA A 93 -16.71 -7.82 -2.95
C ALA A 93 -16.61 -8.81 -1.77
N THR A 94 -17.05 -8.46 -0.57
CA THR A 94 -16.88 -9.30 0.64
C THR A 94 -17.51 -10.67 0.48
N GLY A 95 -18.73 -10.76 -0.08
CA GLY A 95 -19.41 -12.03 -0.29
C GLY A 95 -18.66 -12.97 -1.23
N TYR A 96 -18.19 -12.44 -2.35
CA TYR A 96 -17.38 -13.17 -3.33
C TYR A 96 -16.08 -13.70 -2.71
N TRP A 97 -15.33 -12.85 -2.03
CA TRP A 97 -14.08 -13.23 -1.38
C TRP A 97 -14.26 -14.19 -0.22
N LYS A 98 -15.36 -14.06 0.54
CA LYS A 98 -15.70 -15.01 1.62
C LYS A 98 -15.94 -16.42 1.05
N THR A 99 -16.68 -16.55 -0.03
CA THR A 99 -16.90 -17.85 -0.69
C THR A 99 -15.59 -18.43 -1.21
N ASN A 100 -14.75 -17.62 -1.85
CA ASN A 100 -13.46 -18.06 -2.37
C ASN A 100 -12.48 -18.43 -1.25
N SER A 101 -12.50 -17.74 -0.12
CA SER A 101 -11.61 -18.05 1.02
C SER A 101 -11.86 -19.45 1.56
N VAL A 102 -13.12 -19.86 1.66
CA VAL A 102 -13.49 -21.23 2.06
C VAL A 102 -13.07 -22.23 0.99
N LYS A 103 -13.41 -21.94 -0.28
CA LYS A 103 -13.13 -22.86 -1.40
C LYS A 103 -11.65 -23.12 -1.62
N TYR A 104 -10.81 -22.09 -1.44
CA TYR A 104 -9.37 -22.16 -1.73
C TYR A 104 -8.50 -22.08 -0.46
N ASN A 105 -9.10 -22.20 0.71
CA ASN A 105 -8.42 -22.26 2.00
C ASN A 105 -7.43 -21.12 2.25
N PHE A 106 -7.92 -19.87 2.28
CA PHE A 106 -7.11 -18.71 2.64
C PHE A 106 -7.89 -17.74 3.55
N LEU A 107 -7.17 -16.94 4.33
CA LEU A 107 -7.77 -15.90 5.17
C LEU A 107 -8.01 -14.62 4.35
N LEU A 108 -9.11 -13.92 4.64
CA LEU A 108 -9.40 -12.63 4.02
C LEU A 108 -8.39 -11.58 4.49
N ILE A 109 -7.97 -10.72 3.57
CA ILE A 109 -7.28 -9.47 3.90
C ILE A 109 -8.37 -8.41 4.08
N ALA A 110 -8.76 -8.15 5.32
CA ALA A 110 -9.85 -7.24 5.66
C ALA A 110 -9.35 -6.00 6.41
N HIS A 111 -8.14 -5.58 6.11
CA HIS A 111 -7.50 -4.43 6.74
C HIS A 111 -6.50 -3.75 5.81
N GLU A 112 -6.18 -2.53 6.16
CA GLU A 112 -5.10 -1.72 5.61
C GLU A 112 -4.24 -1.21 6.77
N TYR A 113 -3.01 -0.83 6.48
CA TYR A 113 -2.08 -0.25 7.45
C TYR A 113 -1.91 1.24 7.17
N LEU A 114 -2.08 2.06 8.21
CA LEU A 114 -1.67 3.46 8.16
C LEU A 114 -0.32 3.58 8.90
N PHE A 115 0.74 3.74 8.15
CA PHE A 115 2.07 4.02 8.68
C PHE A 115 2.21 5.52 8.91
N VAL A 116 2.60 5.92 10.12
CA VAL A 116 2.90 7.31 10.45
C VAL A 116 4.41 7.43 10.66
N PHE A 117 5.04 8.18 9.78
CA PHE A 117 6.48 8.43 9.81
C PHE A 117 6.79 9.83 10.33
N LYS A 118 7.95 9.97 10.98
CA LYS A 118 8.54 11.24 11.37
C LYS A 118 9.81 11.49 10.54
N LYS A 119 9.97 12.74 10.04
CA LYS A 119 11.24 13.22 9.48
C LYS A 119 12.16 13.71 10.56
#